data_e7db54fd67b52814a1c167ccf8e37d0e
#
_entry.id   e7db54fd67b52814a1c167ccf8e37d0e
#
_cell.length_a   1.000
_cell.length_b   1.000
_cell.length_c   1.000
_cell.angle_alpha   90.00
_cell.angle_beta   90.00
_cell.angle_gamma   90.00
#
_symmetry.space_group_name_H-M   'P 1'
#
loop_
_entity.id
_entity.type
_entity.pdbx_description
1 polymer ?
#
loop_
_entity_poly.entity_id
_entity_poly.type
_entity_poly.pdbx_seq_one_letter_code
_entity_poly.pdbx_strand_id
1 'polypeptide(L)'
;MARVVSYEDKELALDLKKIRHKLYKDSWYPTIIGTAQSHMTDGIAILSNSRNILSTIWQVGWQRVDKTDYDIELTYDRYFNRFFNLFAELNLTNVYERGIFGIRYLLPFNIDSALRVDSEGEFRIELAQGLQLTSRFGIFGDIEYDSETKEEWLLGGKYTLSKSLALTGQYHSDFGAGAGMEFRY
;
A
#
# COMPACT_ATOMS: atom_id res chain seq x y z
N MET A 1 -13.66 48.81 26.39
CA MET A 1 -12.89 48.28 27.54
C MET A 1 -11.94 47.19 27.01
N ALA A 2 -10.64 47.45 27.00
CA ALA A 2 -9.65 46.44 26.65
C ALA A 2 -9.48 45.49 27.84
N ARG A 3 -9.74 44.21 27.62
CA ARG A 3 -9.52 43.17 28.66
C ARG A 3 -8.03 43.03 28.86
N VAL A 4 -7.55 43.30 30.06
CA VAL A 4 -6.14 43.07 30.40
C VAL A 4 -5.96 41.54 30.48
N VAL A 5 -5.19 41.00 29.51
CA VAL A 5 -4.85 39.59 29.49
C VAL A 5 -3.88 39.34 30.65
N SER A 6 -4.25 38.51 31.61
CA SER A 6 -3.43 38.21 32.78
C SER A 6 -2.17 37.44 32.38
N TYR A 7 -1.17 37.43 33.26
CA TYR A 7 0.05 36.66 33.08
C TYR A 7 -0.24 35.15 32.93
N GLU A 8 -1.17 34.65 33.73
CA GLU A 8 -1.65 33.24 33.69
C GLU A 8 -2.30 32.88 32.34
N ASP A 9 -3.07 33.80 31.73
CA ASP A 9 -3.67 33.58 30.40
C ASP A 9 -2.56 33.45 29.31
N LYS A 10 -1.44 34.17 29.46
CA LYS A 10 -0.30 34.08 28.53
C LYS A 10 0.48 32.78 28.68
N GLU A 11 0.70 32.32 29.92
CA GLU A 11 1.34 31.01 30.17
C GLU A 11 0.48 29.87 29.65
N LEU A 12 -0.81 29.87 29.94
CA LEU A 12 -1.75 28.88 29.44
C LEU A 12 -1.76 28.84 27.89
N ALA A 13 -1.77 30.00 27.23
CA ALA A 13 -1.73 30.10 25.77
C ALA A 13 -0.40 29.56 25.19
N LEU A 14 0.73 29.77 25.88
CA LEU A 14 2.03 29.24 25.49
C LEU A 14 2.10 27.72 25.65
N ASP A 15 1.53 27.18 26.71
CA ASP A 15 1.50 25.73 26.94
C ASP A 15 0.55 25.03 25.97
N LEU A 16 -0.62 25.63 25.68
CA LEU A 16 -1.52 25.14 24.64
C LEU A 16 -0.87 25.15 23.26
N LYS A 17 -0.04 26.14 22.96
CA LYS A 17 0.72 26.19 21.71
C LYS A 17 1.78 25.09 21.63
N LYS A 18 2.49 24.80 22.72
CA LYS A 18 3.47 23.70 22.82
C LYS A 18 2.79 22.34 22.69
N ILE A 19 1.66 22.15 23.38
CA ILE A 19 0.86 20.91 23.31
C ILE A 19 0.33 20.72 21.89
N ARG A 20 -0.20 21.77 21.28
CA ARG A 20 -0.66 21.74 19.89
C ARG A 20 0.43 21.33 18.92
N HIS A 21 1.64 21.86 19.06
CA HIS A 21 2.77 21.50 18.23
C HIS A 21 3.17 20.01 18.40
N LYS A 22 3.08 19.46 19.62
CA LYS A 22 3.34 18.04 19.86
C LYS A 22 2.23 17.13 19.31
N LEU A 23 0.95 17.52 19.46
CA LEU A 23 -0.20 16.76 18.97
C LEU A 23 -0.32 16.77 17.43
N TYR A 24 0.13 17.83 16.78
CA TYR A 24 0.05 17.99 15.33
C TYR A 24 1.41 17.83 14.62
N LYS A 25 2.40 17.25 15.32
CA LYS A 25 3.65 16.89 14.67
C LYS A 25 3.34 15.74 13.70
N ASP A 26 3.50 16.01 12.42
CA ASP A 26 3.31 15.03 11.35
C ASP A 26 4.49 14.06 11.35
N SER A 27 4.38 13.01 12.18
CA SER A 27 5.42 12.00 12.35
C SER A 27 5.29 10.94 11.27
N TRP A 28 6.42 10.40 10.85
CA TRP A 28 6.47 9.28 9.92
C TRP A 28 6.43 7.96 10.69
N TYR A 29 5.64 7.02 10.19
CA TYR A 29 5.42 5.71 10.78
C TYR A 29 5.85 4.64 9.78
N PRO A 30 6.82 3.78 10.13
CA PRO A 30 7.20 2.66 9.31
C PRO A 30 6.24 1.47 9.52
N THR A 31 6.00 0.72 8.46
CA THR A 31 5.29 -0.57 8.48
C THR A 31 5.92 -1.46 7.43
N ILE A 32 6.14 -2.73 7.75
CA ILE A 32 6.65 -3.73 6.80
C ILE A 32 5.73 -4.94 6.88
N ILE A 33 5.27 -5.40 5.73
CA ILE A 33 4.52 -6.63 5.58
C ILE A 33 5.22 -7.44 4.50
N GLY A 34 5.55 -8.66 4.79
CA GLY A 34 6.17 -9.56 3.82
C GLY A 34 5.54 -10.93 3.87
N THR A 35 5.38 -11.56 2.74
CA THR A 35 4.80 -12.88 2.57
C THR A 35 5.81 -13.80 1.93
N ALA A 36 6.02 -14.97 2.50
CA ALA A 36 6.84 -16.03 1.92
C ALA A 36 5.95 -17.24 1.63
N GLN A 37 5.87 -17.60 0.36
CA GLN A 37 5.00 -18.67 -0.14
C GLN A 37 5.79 -19.70 -0.96
N SER A 38 5.17 -20.81 -1.29
CA SER A 38 5.80 -21.89 -2.04
C SER A 38 6.16 -21.51 -3.49
N HIS A 39 5.47 -20.53 -4.07
CA HIS A 39 5.57 -20.16 -5.49
C HIS A 39 6.16 -18.77 -5.70
N MET A 40 6.09 -17.90 -4.69
CA MET A 40 6.58 -16.52 -4.76
C MET A 40 6.85 -15.94 -3.37
N THR A 41 7.48 -14.79 -3.33
CA THR A 41 7.51 -13.89 -2.16
C THR A 41 7.06 -12.51 -2.60
N ASP A 42 6.27 -11.89 -1.78
CA ASP A 42 5.76 -10.54 -2.01
C ASP A 42 5.80 -9.74 -0.71
N GLY A 43 5.71 -8.44 -0.81
CA GLY A 43 5.60 -7.60 0.36
C GLY A 43 5.63 -6.12 0.08
N ILE A 44 5.44 -5.36 1.14
CA ILE A 44 5.42 -3.91 1.12
C ILE A 44 6.14 -3.34 2.35
N ALA A 45 6.99 -2.36 2.11
CA ALA A 45 7.54 -1.48 3.14
C ALA A 45 6.95 -0.10 2.96
N ILE A 46 6.36 0.45 4.01
CA ILE A 46 5.65 1.72 3.99
C ILE A 46 6.27 2.66 5.01
N LEU A 47 6.50 3.90 4.60
CA LEU A 47 6.79 5.02 5.48
C LEU A 47 5.71 6.09 5.25
N SER A 48 4.85 6.32 6.23
CA SER A 48 3.68 7.18 6.06
C SER A 48 3.56 8.25 7.11
N ASN A 49 2.97 9.37 6.73
CA ASN A 49 2.47 10.40 7.62
C ASN A 49 1.01 10.74 7.30
N SER A 50 0.46 11.84 7.83
CA SER A 50 -0.96 12.19 7.66
C SER A 50 -1.39 12.42 6.21
N ARG A 51 -0.45 12.69 5.29
CA ARG A 51 -0.77 13.07 3.90
C ARG A 51 0.10 12.41 2.86
N ASN A 52 1.21 11.82 3.24
CA ASN A 52 2.17 11.25 2.29
C ASN A 52 2.45 9.81 2.67
N ILE A 53 2.61 8.97 1.67
CA ILE A 53 3.11 7.61 1.81
C ILE A 53 4.27 7.45 0.83
N LEU A 54 5.37 6.94 1.33
CA LEU A 54 6.45 6.38 0.54
C LEU A 54 6.41 4.88 0.75
N SER A 55 6.25 4.11 -0.31
CA SER A 55 6.19 2.66 -0.24
C SER A 55 7.13 2.02 -1.24
N THR A 56 7.61 0.84 -0.88
CA THR A 56 8.30 -0.07 -1.78
C THR A 56 7.52 -1.37 -1.74
N ILE A 57 7.00 -1.79 -2.89
CA ILE A 57 6.36 -3.08 -3.08
C ILE A 57 7.37 -3.97 -3.80
N TRP A 58 7.43 -5.23 -3.45
CA TRP A 58 8.22 -6.22 -4.18
C TRP A 58 7.41 -7.48 -4.39
N GLN A 59 7.63 -8.10 -5.53
CA GLN A 59 7.09 -9.39 -5.91
C GLN A 59 8.19 -10.17 -6.61
N VAL A 60 8.43 -11.40 -6.19
CA VAL A 60 9.43 -12.28 -6.79
C VAL A 60 8.82 -13.66 -6.93
N GLY A 61 8.59 -14.10 -8.16
CA GLY A 61 8.01 -15.39 -8.50
C GLY A 61 9.04 -16.35 -9.09
N TRP A 62 8.87 -17.64 -8.83
CA TRP A 62 9.76 -18.70 -9.37
C TRP A 62 9.03 -19.93 -9.88
N GLN A 63 7.71 -19.97 -9.77
CA GLN A 63 6.91 -21.08 -10.28
C GLN A 63 6.24 -20.69 -11.60
N ARG A 64 6.19 -21.61 -12.56
CA ARG A 64 5.61 -21.41 -13.90
C ARG A 64 6.32 -20.38 -14.78
N VAL A 65 7.50 -19.95 -14.41
CA VAL A 65 8.33 -19.01 -15.18
C VAL A 65 9.65 -19.68 -15.56
N ASP A 66 10.19 -19.36 -16.72
CA ASP A 66 11.47 -19.93 -17.20
C ASP A 66 12.68 -19.45 -16.37
N LYS A 67 12.57 -18.26 -15.80
CA LYS A 67 13.54 -17.65 -14.88
C LYS A 67 12.76 -16.99 -13.74
N THR A 68 13.43 -16.81 -12.59
CA THR A 68 12.88 -15.99 -11.51
C THR A 68 12.48 -14.65 -12.04
N ASP A 69 11.23 -14.30 -11.86
CA ASP A 69 10.64 -13.03 -12.24
C ASP A 69 10.53 -12.11 -11.04
N TYR A 70 10.88 -10.85 -11.20
CA TYR A 70 10.78 -9.88 -10.13
C TYR A 70 10.16 -8.58 -10.62
N ASP A 71 9.38 -7.99 -9.75
CA ASP A 71 8.81 -6.67 -9.87
C ASP A 71 9.05 -5.89 -8.57
N ILE A 72 9.60 -4.69 -8.69
CA ILE A 72 9.86 -3.79 -7.57
C ILE A 72 9.31 -2.41 -7.91
N GLU A 73 8.34 -1.97 -7.13
CA GLU A 73 7.71 -0.65 -7.26
C GLU A 73 8.15 0.25 -6.11
N LEU A 74 8.65 1.43 -6.43
CA LEU A 74 8.91 2.50 -5.48
C LEU A 74 7.91 3.63 -5.72
N THR A 75 6.98 3.83 -4.79
CA THR A 75 5.85 4.73 -4.96
C THR A 75 5.84 5.84 -3.93
N TYR A 76 5.56 7.05 -4.37
CA TYR A 76 5.24 8.19 -3.53
C TYR A 76 3.79 8.62 -3.77
N ASP A 77 2.96 8.52 -2.74
CA ASP A 77 1.55 8.92 -2.75
C ASP A 77 1.34 10.22 -1.98
N ARG A 78 0.52 11.10 -2.54
CA ARG A 78 0.05 12.32 -1.90
C ARG A 78 -1.46 12.30 -1.77
N TYR A 79 -1.96 12.25 -0.54
CA TYR A 79 -3.39 12.28 -0.22
C TYR A 79 -3.93 13.70 -0.25
N PHE A 80 -4.99 13.92 -1.01
CA PHE A 80 -5.78 15.17 -1.02
C PHE A 80 -6.98 15.07 -0.10
N ASN A 81 -7.59 13.90 -0.04
CA ASN A 81 -8.66 13.57 0.90
C ASN A 81 -8.65 12.07 1.20
N ARG A 82 -9.63 11.58 1.96
CA ARG A 82 -9.75 10.18 2.36
C ARG A 82 -9.88 9.20 1.17
N PHE A 83 -10.41 9.66 0.06
CA PHE A 83 -10.78 8.79 -1.07
C PHE A 83 -9.85 8.94 -2.27
N PHE A 84 -9.09 10.04 -2.32
CA PHE A 84 -8.34 10.41 -3.52
C PHE A 84 -6.89 10.76 -3.20
N ASN A 85 -5.98 10.16 -3.92
CA ASN A 85 -4.56 10.49 -3.92
C ASN A 85 -3.99 10.50 -5.35
N LEU A 86 -2.91 11.24 -5.52
CA LEU A 86 -2.03 11.18 -6.67
C LEU A 86 -0.76 10.44 -6.26
N PHE A 87 -0.18 9.71 -7.19
CA PHE A 87 1.08 9.04 -6.96
C PHE A 87 2.03 9.15 -8.16
N ALA A 88 3.32 9.02 -7.84
CA ALA A 88 4.39 8.82 -8.80
C ALA A 88 5.15 7.56 -8.38
N GLU A 89 5.52 6.73 -9.34
CA GLU A 89 6.10 5.41 -9.11
C GLU A 89 7.26 5.16 -10.06
N LEU A 90 8.24 4.42 -9.58
CA LEU A 90 9.29 3.81 -10.37
C LEU A 90 9.10 2.30 -10.30
N ASN A 91 8.85 1.69 -11.44
CA ASN A 91 8.69 0.25 -11.56
C ASN A 91 9.95 -0.34 -12.20
N LEU A 92 10.52 -1.36 -11.54
CA LEU A 92 11.74 -2.05 -11.91
C LEU A 92 11.46 -3.54 -12.03
N THR A 93 11.50 -4.06 -13.25
CA THR A 93 11.28 -5.48 -13.54
C THR A 93 12.51 -6.10 -14.21
N ASN A 94 12.46 -7.41 -14.48
CA ASN A 94 13.48 -8.10 -15.29
C ASN A 94 13.59 -7.55 -16.72
N VAL A 95 12.56 -6.89 -17.23
CA VAL A 95 12.38 -6.57 -18.65
C VAL A 95 12.50 -5.08 -18.89
N TYR A 96 11.99 -4.25 -17.97
CA TYR A 96 11.94 -2.81 -18.18
C TYR A 96 12.09 -2.03 -16.86
N GLU A 97 12.43 -0.76 -17.01
CA GLU A 97 12.41 0.26 -15.96
C GLU A 97 11.51 1.39 -16.44
N ARG A 98 10.43 1.68 -15.70
CA ARG A 98 9.43 2.69 -16.09
C ARG A 98 9.13 3.66 -14.98
N GLY A 99 8.97 4.92 -15.36
CA GLY A 99 8.35 5.93 -14.53
C GLY A 99 6.84 5.92 -14.76
N ILE A 100 6.07 5.88 -13.70
CA ILE A 100 4.61 5.79 -13.74
C ILE A 100 4.03 6.97 -12.96
N PHE A 101 2.96 7.54 -13.46
CA PHE A 101 2.17 8.53 -12.76
C PHE A 101 0.70 8.10 -12.74
N GLY A 102 0.01 8.29 -11.61
CA GLY A 102 -1.36 7.84 -11.53
C GLY A 102 -2.18 8.46 -10.43
N ILE A 103 -3.42 8.01 -10.41
CA ILE A 103 -4.41 8.38 -9.40
C ILE A 103 -4.95 7.13 -8.74
N ARG A 104 -5.20 7.20 -7.44
CA ARG A 104 -5.94 6.18 -6.69
C ARG A 104 -7.24 6.77 -6.15
N TYR A 105 -8.28 5.98 -6.22
CA TYR A 105 -9.58 6.36 -5.69
C TYR A 105 -10.20 5.19 -4.94
N LEU A 106 -10.60 5.44 -3.69
CA LEU A 106 -11.32 4.46 -2.89
C LEU A 106 -12.80 4.47 -3.29
N LEU A 107 -13.22 3.43 -4.00
CA LEU A 107 -14.59 3.22 -4.43
C LEU A 107 -15.48 2.76 -3.24
N PRO A 108 -16.83 2.81 -3.37
CA PRO A 108 -17.74 2.16 -2.42
C PRO A 108 -17.36 0.70 -2.15
N PHE A 109 -17.71 0.21 -0.96
CA PHE A 109 -17.37 -1.15 -0.49
C PHE A 109 -15.88 -1.39 -0.23
N ASN A 110 -15.08 -0.31 -0.04
CA ASN A 110 -13.64 -0.38 0.15
C ASN A 110 -12.90 -1.09 -1.00
N ILE A 111 -13.30 -0.83 -2.22
CA ILE A 111 -12.57 -1.27 -3.39
C ILE A 111 -11.51 -0.20 -3.68
N ASP A 112 -10.26 -0.54 -3.56
CA ASP A 112 -9.14 0.30 -3.98
C ASP A 112 -9.05 0.24 -5.51
N SER A 113 -9.01 1.40 -6.15
CA SER A 113 -8.83 1.50 -7.59
C SER A 113 -7.65 2.40 -7.93
N ALA A 114 -6.86 2.01 -8.91
CA ALA A 114 -5.78 2.82 -9.44
C ALA A 114 -5.89 2.92 -10.97
N LEU A 115 -5.57 4.10 -11.48
CA LEU A 115 -5.33 4.34 -12.90
C LEU A 115 -3.90 4.86 -13.04
N ARG A 116 -3.11 4.18 -13.84
CA ARG A 116 -1.69 4.44 -14.05
C ARG A 116 -1.43 4.76 -15.52
N VAL A 117 -0.48 5.65 -15.78
CA VAL A 117 0.07 5.91 -17.11
C VAL A 117 1.60 5.92 -16.97
N ASP A 118 2.27 5.16 -17.80
CA ASP A 118 3.71 5.04 -17.75
C ASP A 118 4.43 6.03 -18.69
N SER A 119 5.76 6.02 -18.65
CA SER A 119 6.62 6.87 -19.47
C SER A 119 6.59 6.54 -20.98
N GLU A 120 6.04 5.39 -21.37
CA GLU A 120 5.89 4.96 -22.77
C GLU A 120 4.49 5.27 -23.32
N GLY A 121 3.57 5.74 -22.44
CA GLY A 121 2.21 6.12 -22.78
C GLY A 121 1.20 4.98 -22.65
N GLU A 122 1.60 3.90 -22.03
CA GLU A 122 0.71 2.78 -21.73
C GLU A 122 -0.11 3.05 -20.48
N PHE A 123 -1.27 2.42 -20.40
CA PHE A 123 -2.15 2.60 -19.25
C PHE A 123 -2.44 1.27 -18.55
N ARG A 124 -2.62 1.36 -17.24
CA ARG A 124 -2.93 0.25 -16.36
C ARG A 124 -4.07 0.62 -15.43
N ILE A 125 -5.01 -0.28 -15.24
CA ILE A 125 -6.13 -0.14 -14.31
C ILE A 125 -6.08 -1.30 -13.33
N GLU A 126 -6.12 -0.97 -12.05
CA GLU A 126 -6.09 -1.93 -10.94
C GLU A 126 -7.34 -1.78 -10.08
N LEU A 127 -7.88 -2.90 -9.63
CA LEU A 127 -8.96 -2.99 -8.66
C LEU A 127 -8.60 -4.03 -7.61
N ALA A 128 -8.40 -3.58 -6.36
CA ALA A 128 -8.06 -4.44 -5.25
C ALA A 128 -9.11 -4.38 -4.15
N GLN A 129 -9.38 -5.51 -3.50
CA GLN A 129 -10.28 -5.57 -2.36
C GLN A 129 -9.85 -6.62 -1.34
N GLY A 130 -9.93 -6.25 -0.06
CA GLY A 130 -9.80 -7.16 1.06
C GLY A 130 -11.06 -7.16 1.91
N LEU A 131 -11.58 -8.35 2.23
CA LEU A 131 -12.77 -8.55 3.07
C LEU A 131 -12.41 -9.37 4.31
N GLN A 132 -12.61 -8.78 5.47
CA GLN A 132 -12.48 -9.49 6.74
C GLN A 132 -13.80 -10.19 7.06
N LEU A 133 -13.82 -11.52 6.97
CA LEU A 133 -15.03 -12.33 7.19
C LEU A 133 -15.23 -12.68 8.67
N THR A 134 -14.14 -12.88 9.40
CA THR A 134 -14.15 -13.09 10.85
C THR A 134 -12.99 -12.33 11.50
N SER A 135 -12.88 -12.33 12.83
CA SER A 135 -11.75 -11.71 13.53
C SER A 135 -10.36 -12.26 13.13
N ARG A 136 -10.31 -13.42 12.51
CA ARG A 136 -9.05 -14.09 12.12
C ARG A 136 -8.96 -14.43 10.65
N PHE A 137 -10.08 -14.54 9.94
CA PHE A 137 -10.10 -14.99 8.55
C PHE A 137 -10.57 -13.86 7.63
N GLY A 138 -9.78 -13.56 6.62
CA GLY A 138 -10.06 -12.62 5.55
C GLY A 138 -9.80 -13.25 4.18
N ILE A 139 -10.43 -12.68 3.17
CA ILE A 139 -10.18 -12.96 1.76
C ILE A 139 -9.73 -11.68 1.09
N PHE A 140 -8.95 -11.78 0.05
CA PHE A 140 -8.47 -10.65 -0.74
C PHE A 140 -8.38 -11.04 -2.20
N GLY A 141 -8.49 -10.04 -3.06
CA GLY A 141 -8.33 -10.23 -4.49
C GLY A 141 -7.90 -8.92 -5.13
N ASP A 142 -7.17 -9.07 -6.21
CA ASP A 142 -6.68 -8.01 -7.06
C ASP A 142 -6.90 -8.39 -8.51
N ILE A 143 -7.26 -7.41 -9.35
CA ILE A 143 -7.39 -7.54 -10.79
C ILE A 143 -6.72 -6.33 -11.40
N GLU A 144 -5.75 -6.59 -12.25
CA GLU A 144 -5.04 -5.59 -13.01
C GLU A 144 -5.25 -5.82 -14.52
N TYR A 145 -5.49 -4.75 -15.23
CA TYR A 145 -5.50 -4.72 -16.69
C TYR A 145 -4.42 -3.75 -17.17
N ASP A 146 -3.47 -4.25 -17.89
CA ASP A 146 -2.41 -3.49 -18.54
C ASP A 146 -2.59 -3.53 -20.06
N SER A 147 -2.38 -2.40 -20.74
CA SER A 147 -2.56 -2.30 -22.19
C SER A 147 -1.54 -3.13 -22.98
N GLU A 148 -0.38 -3.45 -22.38
CA GLU A 148 0.69 -4.26 -22.99
C GLU A 148 0.60 -5.74 -22.59
N THR A 149 0.57 -6.02 -21.28
CA THR A 149 0.68 -7.38 -20.74
C THR A 149 -0.64 -8.11 -20.58
N LYS A 150 -1.76 -7.38 -20.69
CA LYS A 150 -3.15 -7.85 -20.56
C LYS A 150 -3.65 -7.95 -19.12
N GLU A 151 -4.34 -9.06 -18.82
CA GLU A 151 -5.04 -9.25 -17.55
C GLU A 151 -4.20 -10.06 -16.58
N GLU A 152 -3.97 -9.50 -15.40
CA GLU A 152 -3.38 -10.18 -14.26
C GLU A 152 -4.38 -10.19 -13.11
N TRP A 153 -4.44 -11.28 -12.36
CA TRP A 153 -5.32 -11.36 -11.23
C TRP A 153 -4.76 -12.27 -10.13
N LEU A 154 -5.12 -11.91 -8.92
CA LEU A 154 -4.75 -12.61 -7.71
C LEU A 154 -5.98 -12.80 -6.84
N LEU A 155 -6.15 -13.98 -6.28
CA LEU A 155 -7.20 -14.28 -5.30
C LEU A 155 -6.61 -15.10 -4.16
N GLY A 156 -6.89 -14.68 -2.92
CA GLY A 156 -6.32 -15.36 -1.76
C GLY A 156 -7.16 -15.28 -0.51
N GLY A 157 -6.72 -16.03 0.47
CA GLY A 157 -7.27 -16.05 1.81
C GLY A 157 -6.17 -15.99 2.86
N LYS A 158 -6.46 -15.35 3.98
CA LYS A 158 -5.54 -15.13 5.08
C LYS A 158 -6.15 -15.51 6.41
N TYR A 159 -5.42 -16.30 7.21
CA TYR A 159 -5.78 -16.63 8.58
C TYR A 159 -4.77 -16.06 9.57
N THR A 160 -5.21 -15.11 10.37
CA THR A 160 -4.38 -14.41 11.35
C THR A 160 -4.15 -15.27 12.60
N LEU A 161 -2.89 -15.61 12.85
CA LEU A 161 -2.47 -16.36 14.04
C LEU A 161 -2.17 -15.42 15.21
N SER A 162 -1.48 -14.31 14.94
CA SER A 162 -1.10 -13.30 15.92
C SER A 162 -1.09 -11.92 15.28
N LYS A 163 -0.71 -10.88 16.04
CA LYS A 163 -0.56 -9.51 15.50
C LYS A 163 0.50 -9.41 14.39
N SER A 164 1.51 -10.27 14.43
CA SER A 164 2.66 -10.22 13.55
C SER A 164 2.77 -11.41 12.60
N LEU A 165 1.83 -12.36 12.64
CA LEU A 165 1.92 -13.59 11.87
C LEU A 165 0.55 -14.04 11.37
N ALA A 166 0.47 -14.36 10.09
CA ALA A 166 -0.69 -15.00 9.48
C ALA A 166 -0.26 -16.14 8.54
N LEU A 167 -1.16 -17.09 8.33
CA LEU A 167 -1.09 -18.05 7.24
C LEU A 167 -1.82 -17.46 6.03
N THR A 168 -1.24 -17.62 4.85
CA THR A 168 -1.85 -17.16 3.60
C THR A 168 -1.83 -18.27 2.57
N GLY A 169 -2.85 -18.29 1.73
CA GLY A 169 -2.90 -19.10 0.53
C GLY A 169 -3.54 -18.30 -0.58
N GLN A 170 -2.93 -18.32 -1.75
CA GLN A 170 -3.38 -17.52 -2.89
C GLN A 170 -3.16 -18.25 -4.21
N TYR A 171 -3.88 -17.80 -5.20
CA TYR A 171 -3.67 -18.14 -6.59
C TYR A 171 -3.38 -16.87 -7.38
N HIS A 172 -2.26 -16.89 -8.08
CA HIS A 172 -1.80 -15.82 -8.97
C HIS A 172 -1.91 -16.29 -10.41
N SER A 173 -2.37 -15.44 -11.34
CA SER A 173 -2.52 -15.81 -12.75
C SER A 173 -1.23 -16.38 -13.35
N ASP A 174 -0.10 -15.75 -13.06
CA ASP A 174 1.18 -16.08 -13.65
C ASP A 174 1.95 -17.13 -12.86
N PHE A 175 1.97 -17.03 -11.53
CA PHE A 175 2.75 -17.92 -10.66
C PHE A 175 1.98 -19.10 -10.11
N GLY A 176 0.65 -19.14 -10.28
CA GLY A 176 -0.19 -20.26 -9.86
C GLY A 176 -0.54 -20.28 -8.37
N ALA A 177 -0.84 -21.48 -7.86
CA ALA A 177 -1.27 -21.64 -6.47
C ALA A 177 -0.09 -21.77 -5.52
N GLY A 178 -0.18 -21.09 -4.38
CA GLY A 178 0.79 -21.18 -3.31
C GLY A 178 0.19 -20.98 -1.93
N ALA A 179 0.94 -21.41 -0.94
CA ALA A 179 0.63 -21.19 0.47
C ALA A 179 1.89 -20.83 1.23
N GLY A 180 1.75 -20.06 2.27
CA GLY A 180 2.88 -19.57 3.05
C GLY A 180 2.49 -18.81 4.29
N MET A 181 3.38 -17.92 4.70
CA MET A 181 3.24 -17.11 5.90
C MET A 181 3.43 -15.63 5.58
N GLU A 182 2.57 -14.81 6.15
CA GLU A 182 2.71 -13.35 6.16
C GLU A 182 3.29 -12.91 7.50
N PHE A 183 4.29 -12.06 7.44
CA PHE A 183 4.93 -11.41 8.58
C PHE A 183 4.62 -9.91 8.54
N ARG A 184 4.32 -9.35 9.72
CA ARG A 184 3.97 -7.93 9.87
C ARG A 184 4.75 -7.30 11.02
N TYR A 185 5.42 -6.20 10.71
CA TYR A 185 6.19 -5.40 11.67
C TYR A 185 5.79 -3.92 11.60
#